data_953c4873d1651873c1b8fc414a0bfb4d
#
_entry.id   953c4873d1651873c1b8fc414a0bfb4d
#
_cell.length_a   1.000
_cell.length_b   1.000
_cell.length_c   1.000
_cell.angle_alpha   90.00
_cell.angle_beta   90.00
_cell.angle_gamma   90.00
#
_symmetry.space_group_name_H-M   'P 1'
#
loop_
_entity.id
_entity.type
_entity.pdbx_description
1 polymer ?
#
loop_
_entity_poly.entity_id
_entity_poly.type
_entity_poly.pdbx_seq_one_letter_code
_entity_poly.pdbx_strand_id
1 'polypeptide(L)'
;MYHYEIAVTAQSVILGFACARLLHATPHLFLKLCDLKIYLVWYVLCLHILIAFWTTINITKLADYDFLDFVLLMIYSGVSFIMCDSVFPSNSDKIISWEKHYFTINKTFWVCNIICALTLIIDIEKSRHIALGEDYYILYFIGIFPWIIYSLIAYFYQKSKVQWIVLILLTLNYSFHALSTFLNQEAKF
;
A
#
# COMPACT_ATOMS: atom_id res chain seq x y z
N MET A 1 -3.52 20.10 18.48
CA MET A 1 -3.07 18.84 19.08
C MET A 1 -4.14 17.75 19.00
N TYR A 2 -5.37 17.98 19.49
CA TYR A 2 -6.46 16.99 19.48
C TYR A 2 -6.86 16.43 18.09
N HIS A 3 -6.90 17.27 17.05
CA HIS A 3 -7.37 16.82 15.71
C HIS A 3 -6.46 15.78 15.09
N TYR A 4 -5.17 15.92 15.30
CA TYR A 4 -4.16 15.00 14.82
C TYR A 4 -4.26 13.63 15.51
N GLU A 5 -4.39 13.59 16.84
CA GLU A 5 -4.53 12.34 17.60
C GLU A 5 -5.75 11.53 17.16
N ILE A 6 -6.87 12.22 16.87
CA ILE A 6 -8.09 11.59 16.35
C ILE A 6 -7.81 10.95 14.97
N ALA A 7 -7.12 11.66 14.08
CA ALA A 7 -6.81 11.17 12.73
C ALA A 7 -5.93 9.92 12.77
N VAL A 8 -4.85 9.96 13.54
CA VAL A 8 -3.93 8.83 13.70
C VAL A 8 -4.63 7.62 14.34
N THR A 9 -5.47 7.87 15.34
CA THR A 9 -6.25 6.79 15.96
C THR A 9 -7.20 6.15 14.95
N ALA A 10 -7.96 6.95 14.20
CA ALA A 10 -8.89 6.46 13.19
C ALA A 10 -8.16 5.68 12.09
N GLN A 11 -7.04 6.20 11.58
CA GLN A 11 -6.21 5.51 10.61
C GLN A 11 -5.67 4.19 11.16
N SER A 12 -5.15 4.20 12.37
CA SER A 12 -4.58 2.99 13.00
C SER A 12 -5.63 1.89 13.15
N VAL A 13 -6.88 2.25 13.46
CA VAL A 13 -7.99 1.30 13.54
C VAL A 13 -8.29 0.71 12.15
N ILE A 14 -8.38 1.53 11.09
CA ILE A 14 -8.66 1.05 9.73
C ILE A 14 -7.51 0.15 9.23
N LEU A 15 -6.26 0.57 9.40
CA LEU A 15 -5.09 -0.24 9.04
C LEU A 15 -4.99 -1.51 9.87
N GLY A 16 -5.43 -1.47 11.15
CA GLY A 16 -5.53 -2.64 12.00
C GLY A 16 -6.49 -3.69 11.44
N PHE A 17 -7.65 -3.27 10.91
CA PHE A 17 -8.56 -4.18 10.21
C PHE A 17 -7.94 -4.73 8.91
N ALA A 18 -7.23 -3.93 8.14
CA ALA A 18 -6.50 -4.40 6.96
C ALA A 18 -5.45 -5.46 7.34
N CYS A 19 -4.67 -5.21 8.39
CA CYS A 19 -3.70 -6.16 8.93
C CYS A 19 -4.37 -7.46 9.39
N ALA A 20 -5.50 -7.37 10.10
CA ALA A 20 -6.26 -8.55 10.54
C ALA A 20 -6.72 -9.41 9.35
N ARG A 21 -7.13 -8.79 8.22
CA ARG A 21 -7.45 -9.53 6.98
C ARG A 21 -6.25 -10.29 6.43
N LEU A 22 -5.09 -9.65 6.36
CA LEU A 22 -3.86 -10.30 5.90
C LEU A 22 -3.44 -11.46 6.80
N LEU A 23 -3.49 -11.28 8.12
CA LEU A 23 -3.17 -12.31 9.10
C LEU A 23 -4.14 -13.49 9.02
N HIS A 24 -5.43 -13.23 8.88
CA HIS A 24 -6.44 -14.28 8.73
C HIS A 24 -6.24 -15.10 7.45
N ALA A 25 -5.78 -14.46 6.36
CA ALA A 25 -5.50 -15.13 5.10
C ALA A 25 -4.22 -15.99 5.14
N THR A 26 -3.28 -15.68 6.01
CA THR A 26 -1.97 -16.32 6.06
C THR A 26 -2.02 -17.85 6.17
N PRO A 27 -2.81 -18.49 7.06
CA PRO A 27 -2.92 -19.93 7.12
C PRO A 27 -3.45 -20.55 5.81
N HIS A 28 -4.43 -19.89 5.18
CA HIS A 28 -5.01 -20.38 3.93
C HIS A 28 -4.02 -20.36 2.78
N LEU A 29 -3.16 -19.34 2.72
CA LEU A 29 -2.10 -19.25 1.73
C LEU A 29 -1.09 -20.40 1.88
N PHE A 30 -0.58 -20.61 3.07
CA PHE A 30 0.48 -21.59 3.31
C PHE A 30 -0.02 -23.06 3.30
N LEU A 31 -1.27 -23.30 3.67
CA LEU A 31 -1.84 -24.67 3.74
C LEU A 31 -2.45 -25.16 2.43
N LYS A 32 -2.91 -24.26 1.54
CA LYS A 32 -3.69 -24.61 0.34
C LYS A 32 -2.94 -24.51 -0.99
N LEU A 33 -1.61 -24.38 -1.04
CA LEU A 33 -0.85 -24.24 -2.28
C LEU A 33 -1.51 -23.24 -3.25
N CYS A 34 -1.57 -21.97 -2.83
CA CYS A 34 -2.17 -20.92 -3.63
C CYS A 34 -1.33 -20.57 -4.87
N ASP A 35 -1.94 -19.89 -5.86
CA ASP A 35 -1.20 -19.32 -6.99
C ASP A 35 -0.13 -18.34 -6.48
N LEU A 36 1.09 -18.49 -6.98
CA LEU A 36 2.23 -17.64 -6.60
C LEU A 36 1.96 -16.13 -6.78
N LYS A 37 1.07 -15.73 -7.72
CA LYS A 37 0.62 -14.34 -7.86
C LYS A 37 -0.05 -13.82 -6.59
N ILE A 38 -0.88 -14.64 -5.96
CA ILE A 38 -1.55 -14.29 -4.69
C ILE A 38 -0.53 -14.12 -3.56
N TYR A 39 0.53 -14.94 -3.51
CA TYR A 39 1.61 -14.76 -2.55
C TYR A 39 2.34 -13.42 -2.75
N LEU A 40 2.64 -13.06 -4.00
CA LEU A 40 3.27 -11.77 -4.30
C LEU A 40 2.36 -10.60 -3.91
N VAL A 41 1.07 -10.68 -4.21
CA VAL A 41 0.09 -9.67 -3.80
C VAL A 41 0.03 -9.57 -2.27
N TRP A 42 -0.04 -10.70 -1.57
CA TRP A 42 -0.02 -10.74 -0.11
C TRP A 42 1.24 -10.06 0.46
N TYR A 43 2.41 -10.40 -0.09
CA TYR A 43 3.67 -9.81 0.33
C TYR A 43 3.69 -8.29 0.11
N VAL A 44 3.26 -7.82 -1.07
CA VAL A 44 3.13 -6.39 -1.39
C VAL A 44 2.20 -5.70 -0.40
N LEU A 45 1.05 -6.30 -0.08
CA LEU A 45 0.10 -5.74 0.89
C LEU A 45 0.68 -5.69 2.30
N CYS A 46 1.43 -6.71 2.73
CA CYS A 46 2.12 -6.68 4.01
C CYS A 46 3.11 -5.51 4.09
N LEU A 47 3.94 -5.31 3.05
CA LEU A 47 4.86 -4.18 2.98
C LEU A 47 4.11 -2.85 2.93
N HIS A 48 3.02 -2.77 2.15
CA HIS A 48 2.19 -1.58 2.05
C HIS A 48 1.64 -1.15 3.42
N ILE A 49 1.04 -2.07 4.16
CA ILE A 49 0.50 -1.79 5.50
C ILE A 49 1.62 -1.42 6.49
N LEU A 50 2.76 -2.10 6.42
CA LEU A 50 3.92 -1.79 7.26
C LEU A 50 4.44 -0.36 7.00
N ILE A 51 4.59 0.03 5.73
CA ILE A 51 4.99 1.38 5.33
C ILE A 51 3.94 2.39 5.79
N ALA A 52 2.64 2.07 5.64
CA ALA A 52 1.55 2.94 6.06
C ALA A 52 1.59 3.23 7.56
N PHE A 53 1.76 2.22 8.41
CA PHE A 53 1.93 2.41 9.85
C PHE A 53 3.17 3.24 10.18
N TRP A 54 4.28 2.96 9.50
CA TRP A 54 5.54 3.66 9.73
C TRP A 54 5.47 5.13 9.34
N THR A 55 4.89 5.44 8.18
CA THR A 55 4.69 6.83 7.74
C THR A 55 3.76 7.58 8.68
N THR A 56 2.69 6.93 9.18
CA THR A 56 1.80 7.52 10.17
C THR A 56 2.55 7.96 11.42
N ILE A 57 3.40 7.10 11.98
CA ILE A 57 4.19 7.42 13.17
C ILE A 57 5.11 8.63 12.93
N ASN A 58 5.61 8.82 11.71
CA ASN A 58 6.53 9.91 11.37
C ASN A 58 5.82 11.22 11.04
N ILE A 59 4.66 11.19 10.39
CA ILE A 59 3.81 12.37 10.13
C ILE A 59 3.40 13.05 11.46
N THR A 60 3.36 12.28 12.55
CA THR A 60 3.06 12.79 13.90
C THR A 60 3.96 13.94 14.37
N LYS A 61 5.06 14.13 13.71
CA LYS A 61 6.04 15.17 14.09
C LYS A 61 5.88 16.48 13.32
N LEU A 62 4.96 16.56 12.34
CA LEU A 62 4.74 17.74 11.52
C LEU A 62 3.76 18.69 12.21
N ALA A 63 4.16 19.95 12.38
CA ALA A 63 3.42 20.95 13.15
C ALA A 63 2.14 21.47 12.46
N ASP A 64 2.01 21.31 11.15
CA ASP A 64 0.98 21.95 10.32
C ASP A 64 -0.01 20.94 9.71
N TYR A 65 -0.62 20.11 10.57
CA TYR A 65 -1.64 19.15 10.18
C TYR A 65 -3.00 19.84 9.98
N ASP A 66 -3.56 19.74 8.77
CA ASP A 66 -4.85 20.36 8.44
C ASP A 66 -5.94 19.33 8.04
N PHE A 67 -7.12 19.86 7.66
CA PHE A 67 -8.25 19.04 7.26
C PHE A 67 -7.97 18.21 6.00
N LEU A 68 -7.16 18.71 5.05
CA LEU A 68 -6.81 17.96 3.84
C LEU A 68 -5.94 16.75 4.18
N ASP A 69 -4.99 16.89 5.10
CA ASP A 69 -4.17 15.77 5.57
C ASP A 69 -5.03 14.67 6.20
N PHE A 70 -6.02 15.08 7.00
CA PHE A 70 -7.01 14.14 7.55
C PHE A 70 -7.74 13.37 6.45
N VAL A 71 -8.24 14.07 5.43
CA VAL A 71 -8.98 13.46 4.31
C VAL A 71 -8.08 12.49 3.52
N LEU A 72 -6.86 12.92 3.18
CA LEU A 72 -5.91 12.07 2.45
C LEU A 72 -5.56 10.81 3.23
N LEU A 73 -5.33 10.94 4.53
CA LEU A 73 -5.04 9.85 5.43
C LEU A 73 -6.20 8.84 5.51
N MET A 74 -7.44 9.33 5.59
CA MET A 74 -8.64 8.48 5.60
C MET A 74 -8.85 7.77 4.27
N ILE A 75 -8.64 8.47 3.13
CA ILE A 75 -8.73 7.85 1.79
C ILE A 75 -7.67 6.75 1.67
N TYR A 76 -6.42 7.04 2.00
CA TYR A 76 -5.32 6.08 1.92
C TYR A 76 -5.59 4.81 2.73
N SER A 77 -6.01 4.98 3.99
CA SER A 77 -6.30 3.86 4.89
C SER A 77 -7.51 3.06 4.45
N GLY A 78 -8.60 3.75 4.06
CA GLY A 78 -9.82 3.11 3.59
C GLY A 78 -9.60 2.31 2.31
N VAL A 79 -8.85 2.86 1.35
CA VAL A 79 -8.49 2.17 0.10
C VAL A 79 -7.56 1.00 0.38
N SER A 80 -6.61 1.13 1.31
CA SER A 80 -5.74 0.03 1.75
C SER A 80 -6.55 -1.13 2.36
N PHE A 81 -7.57 -0.81 3.17
CA PHE A 81 -8.49 -1.82 3.69
C PHE A 81 -9.28 -2.51 2.58
N ILE A 82 -9.86 -1.74 1.63
CA ILE A 82 -10.59 -2.30 0.48
C ILE A 82 -9.69 -3.21 -0.35
N MET A 83 -8.43 -2.84 -0.54
CA MET A 83 -7.43 -3.66 -1.24
C MET A 83 -7.24 -5.01 -0.54
N CYS A 84 -7.03 -5.00 0.77
CA CYS A 84 -6.84 -6.22 1.56
C CYS A 84 -8.11 -7.09 1.59
N ASP A 85 -9.29 -6.48 1.78
CA ASP A 85 -10.56 -7.21 1.85
C ASP A 85 -10.98 -7.79 0.49
N SER A 86 -10.70 -7.11 -0.62
CA SER A 86 -10.97 -7.63 -1.96
C SER A 86 -10.10 -8.84 -2.32
N VAL A 87 -8.82 -8.80 -1.95
CA VAL A 87 -7.89 -9.91 -2.20
C VAL A 87 -8.17 -11.09 -1.28
N PHE A 88 -8.46 -10.81 0.00
CA PHE A 88 -8.67 -11.80 1.05
C PHE A 88 -10.01 -11.60 1.76
N PRO A 89 -11.13 -11.94 1.10
CA PRO A 89 -12.45 -11.77 1.70
C PRO A 89 -12.63 -12.68 2.91
N SER A 90 -13.54 -12.30 3.81
CA SER A 90 -13.82 -13.07 5.03
C SER A 90 -14.28 -14.52 4.75
N ASN A 91 -14.80 -14.80 3.55
CA ASN A 91 -15.23 -16.12 3.10
C ASN A 91 -14.19 -16.80 2.19
N SER A 92 -12.91 -16.61 2.45
CA SER A 92 -11.80 -17.17 1.65
C SER A 92 -11.86 -18.71 1.51
N ASP A 93 -12.52 -19.40 2.44
CA ASP A 93 -12.74 -20.85 2.37
C ASP A 93 -13.57 -21.28 1.16
N LYS A 94 -14.40 -20.39 0.61
CA LYS A 94 -15.23 -20.64 -0.57
C LYS A 94 -14.49 -20.45 -1.89
N ILE A 95 -13.24 -19.97 -1.86
CA ILE A 95 -12.46 -19.78 -3.09
C ILE A 95 -12.01 -21.14 -3.62
N ILE A 96 -12.61 -21.56 -4.72
CA ILE A 96 -12.32 -22.84 -5.38
C ILE A 96 -11.00 -22.75 -6.16
N SER A 97 -10.72 -21.60 -6.78
CA SER A 97 -9.50 -21.35 -7.57
C SER A 97 -8.97 -19.96 -7.31
N TRP A 98 -7.79 -19.88 -6.72
CA TRP A 98 -7.09 -18.64 -6.44
C TRP A 98 -6.67 -17.91 -7.73
N GLU A 99 -6.34 -18.62 -8.78
CA GLU A 99 -6.03 -18.00 -10.07
C GLU A 99 -7.26 -17.28 -10.66
N LYS A 100 -8.42 -17.94 -10.68
CA LYS A 100 -9.67 -17.28 -11.13
C LYS A 100 -10.03 -16.10 -10.24
N HIS A 101 -9.88 -16.25 -8.93
CA HIS A 101 -10.12 -15.18 -7.98
C HIS A 101 -9.21 -13.99 -8.25
N TYR A 102 -7.91 -14.20 -8.46
CA TYR A 102 -6.96 -13.14 -8.82
C TYR A 102 -7.44 -12.34 -10.03
N PHE A 103 -7.84 -12.98 -11.13
CA PHE A 103 -8.30 -12.28 -12.32
C PHE A 103 -9.66 -11.59 -12.14
N THR A 104 -10.46 -12.00 -11.16
CA THR A 104 -11.72 -11.33 -10.83
C THR A 104 -11.47 -10.03 -10.07
N ILE A 105 -10.53 -10.01 -9.15
CA ILE A 105 -10.28 -8.88 -8.25
C ILE A 105 -9.19 -7.93 -8.74
N ASN A 106 -8.37 -8.36 -9.71
CA ASN A 106 -7.14 -7.63 -10.06
C ASN A 106 -7.41 -6.18 -10.49
N LYS A 107 -8.49 -5.89 -11.20
CA LYS A 107 -8.84 -4.51 -11.58
C LYS A 107 -9.10 -3.63 -10.36
N THR A 108 -9.85 -4.15 -9.38
CA THR A 108 -10.09 -3.45 -8.12
C THR A 108 -8.79 -3.21 -7.38
N PHE A 109 -7.93 -4.23 -7.29
CA PHE A 109 -6.61 -4.11 -6.68
C PHE A 109 -5.77 -3.01 -7.33
N TRP A 110 -5.67 -2.98 -8.68
CA TRP A 110 -4.86 -1.99 -9.38
C TRP A 110 -5.42 -0.57 -9.30
N VAL A 111 -6.76 -0.41 -9.32
CA VAL A 111 -7.40 0.91 -9.11
C VAL A 111 -7.10 1.42 -7.69
N CYS A 112 -7.28 0.59 -6.68
CA CYS A 112 -6.96 0.94 -5.30
C CYS A 112 -5.49 1.33 -5.15
N ASN A 113 -4.60 0.57 -5.79
CA ASN A 113 -3.17 0.83 -5.78
C ASN A 113 -2.82 2.20 -6.41
N ILE A 114 -3.47 2.58 -7.52
CA ILE A 114 -3.33 3.90 -8.13
C ILE A 114 -3.83 5.00 -7.18
N ILE A 115 -4.99 4.81 -6.55
CA ILE A 115 -5.54 5.80 -5.61
C ILE A 115 -4.58 6.00 -4.43
N CYS A 116 -4.03 4.93 -3.87
CA CYS A 116 -3.02 5.03 -2.81
C CYS A 116 -1.78 5.82 -3.27
N ALA A 117 -1.28 5.56 -4.47
CA ALA A 117 -0.14 6.29 -5.01
C ALA A 117 -0.46 7.77 -5.22
N LEU A 118 -1.65 8.12 -5.74
CA LEU A 118 -2.08 9.50 -5.93
C LEU A 118 -2.25 10.24 -4.59
N THR A 119 -2.82 9.61 -3.57
CA THR A 119 -2.92 10.23 -2.23
C THR A 119 -1.55 10.52 -1.64
N LEU A 120 -0.59 9.61 -1.79
CA LEU A 120 0.80 9.85 -1.38
C LEU A 120 1.45 11.00 -2.14
N ILE A 121 1.21 11.12 -3.45
CA ILE A 121 1.73 12.24 -4.26
C ILE A 121 1.24 13.58 -3.72
N ILE A 122 -0.06 13.70 -3.43
CA ILE A 122 -0.65 14.95 -2.92
C ILE A 122 -0.09 15.29 -1.55
N ASP A 123 0.00 14.29 -0.66
CA ASP A 123 0.55 14.45 0.69
C ASP A 123 2.02 14.91 0.66
N ILE A 124 2.80 14.31 -0.21
CA ILE A 124 4.21 14.63 -0.42
C ILE A 124 4.38 16.04 -0.97
N GLU A 125 3.62 16.42 -2.00
CA GLU A 125 3.73 17.74 -2.61
C GLU A 125 3.36 18.84 -1.62
N LYS A 126 2.40 18.58 -0.74
CA LYS A 126 2.03 19.47 0.34
C LYS A 126 3.14 19.60 1.40
N SER A 127 3.73 18.48 1.79
CA SER A 127 4.80 18.42 2.81
C SER A 127 6.14 18.99 2.31
N ARG A 128 6.28 19.18 0.99
CA ARG A 128 7.49 19.65 0.32
C ARG A 128 8.02 20.98 0.89
N HIS A 129 7.13 21.87 1.26
CA HIS A 129 7.51 23.20 1.78
C HIS A 129 8.09 23.16 3.19
N ILE A 130 7.97 22.02 3.90
CA ILE A 130 8.23 21.97 5.35
C ILE A 130 9.54 21.26 5.69
N ALA A 131 10.00 20.23 4.97
CA ALA A 131 11.01 19.34 5.54
C ALA A 131 12.03 18.70 4.60
N LEU A 132 11.93 18.77 3.28
CA LEU A 132 12.63 17.79 2.45
C LEU A 132 13.44 18.46 1.33
N GLY A 133 14.78 18.33 1.42
CA GLY A 133 15.73 18.82 0.42
C GLY A 133 15.61 18.11 -0.95
N GLU A 134 16.53 18.44 -1.89
CA GLU A 134 16.51 17.96 -3.29
C GLU A 134 16.51 16.43 -3.44
N ASP A 135 17.02 15.67 -2.46
CA ASP A 135 17.06 14.20 -2.46
C ASP A 135 15.66 13.54 -2.47
N TYR A 136 14.63 14.32 -2.12
CA TYR A 136 13.26 13.82 -2.07
C TYR A 136 12.64 13.55 -3.44
N TYR A 137 13.00 14.33 -4.44
CA TYR A 137 12.54 14.11 -5.81
C TYR A 137 13.01 12.76 -6.36
N ILE A 138 14.21 12.32 -5.98
CA ILE A 138 14.77 11.04 -6.40
C ILE A 138 13.92 9.88 -5.86
N LEU A 139 13.57 9.92 -4.56
CA LEU A 139 12.70 8.92 -3.94
C LEU A 139 11.29 8.91 -4.55
N TYR A 140 10.76 10.07 -4.90
CA TYR A 140 9.48 10.22 -5.56
C TYR A 140 9.47 9.59 -6.96
N PHE A 141 10.45 9.96 -7.82
CA PHE A 141 10.52 9.44 -9.17
C PHE A 141 10.86 7.94 -9.22
N ILE A 142 11.72 7.46 -8.34
CA ILE A 142 12.11 6.04 -8.31
C ILE A 142 11.07 5.18 -7.59
N GLY A 143 10.38 5.72 -6.58
CA GLY A 143 9.43 4.98 -5.76
C GLY A 143 7.99 5.00 -6.32
N ILE A 144 7.34 6.16 -6.30
CA ILE A 144 5.89 6.27 -6.50
C ILE A 144 5.50 6.31 -7.98
N PHE A 145 6.26 6.98 -8.82
CA PHE A 145 5.93 7.10 -10.24
C PHE A 145 5.94 5.75 -10.99
N PRO A 146 6.96 4.89 -10.82
CA PRO A 146 6.91 3.52 -11.35
C PRO A 146 5.71 2.72 -10.83
N TRP A 147 5.32 2.90 -9.58
CA TRP A 147 4.16 2.26 -8.99
C TRP A 147 2.87 2.55 -9.77
N ILE A 148 2.63 3.82 -10.13
CA ILE A 148 1.47 4.19 -10.96
C ILE A 148 1.55 3.55 -12.35
N ILE A 149 2.72 3.61 -13.00
CA ILE A 149 2.92 3.04 -14.34
C ILE A 149 2.64 1.53 -14.32
N TYR A 150 3.18 0.81 -13.35
CA TYR A 150 2.98 -0.63 -13.21
C TYR A 150 1.49 -0.95 -13.01
N SER A 151 0.81 -0.19 -12.17
CA SER A 151 -0.62 -0.38 -11.90
C SER A 151 -1.48 -0.10 -13.13
N LEU A 152 -1.17 0.94 -13.92
CA LEU A 152 -1.85 1.24 -15.18
C LEU A 152 -1.63 0.12 -16.22
N ILE A 153 -0.40 -0.33 -16.40
CA ILE A 153 -0.09 -1.44 -17.32
C ILE A 153 -0.88 -2.68 -16.92
N ALA A 154 -0.88 -3.04 -15.64
CA ALA A 154 -1.58 -4.21 -15.16
C ALA A 154 -3.11 -4.09 -15.24
N TYR A 155 -3.65 -2.89 -15.06
CA TYR A 155 -5.08 -2.63 -15.21
C TYR A 155 -5.56 -2.85 -16.65
N PHE A 156 -4.80 -2.37 -17.65
CA PHE A 156 -5.17 -2.47 -19.06
C PHE A 156 -4.81 -3.83 -19.69
N TYR A 157 -3.70 -4.43 -19.27
CA TYR A 157 -3.20 -5.67 -19.87
C TYR A 157 -3.43 -6.88 -18.93
N GLN A 158 -4.58 -7.56 -19.13
CA GLN A 158 -5.02 -8.70 -18.31
C GLN A 158 -4.34 -10.03 -18.67
N LYS A 159 -3.28 -10.02 -19.50
CA LYS A 159 -2.55 -11.24 -19.86
C LYS A 159 -1.70 -11.75 -18.69
N SER A 160 -1.77 -13.04 -18.40
CA SER A 160 -1.07 -13.66 -17.27
C SER A 160 0.43 -13.32 -17.22
N LYS A 161 1.12 -13.33 -18.36
CA LYS A 161 2.56 -12.97 -18.44
C LYS A 161 2.82 -11.51 -18.04
N VAL A 162 1.97 -10.57 -18.47
CA VAL A 162 2.10 -9.16 -18.11
C VAL A 162 1.86 -8.96 -16.61
N GLN A 163 0.83 -9.61 -16.07
CA GLN A 163 0.53 -9.57 -14.64
C GLN A 163 1.70 -10.08 -13.80
N TRP A 164 2.37 -11.15 -14.23
CA TRP A 164 3.57 -11.67 -13.58
C TRP A 164 4.71 -10.65 -13.55
N ILE A 165 5.05 -10.08 -14.69
CA ILE A 165 6.14 -9.10 -14.81
C ILE A 165 5.85 -7.90 -13.91
N VAL A 166 4.63 -7.38 -13.99
CA VAL A 166 4.24 -6.20 -13.19
C VAL A 166 4.25 -6.49 -11.70
N LEU A 167 3.77 -7.65 -11.24
CA LEU A 167 3.80 -8.03 -9.84
C LEU A 167 5.24 -8.17 -9.32
N ILE A 168 6.15 -8.75 -10.10
CA ILE A 168 7.56 -8.83 -9.71
C ILE A 168 8.17 -7.44 -9.58
N LEU A 169 7.96 -6.57 -10.59
CA LEU A 169 8.47 -5.20 -10.55
C LEU A 169 7.89 -4.39 -9.38
N LEU A 170 6.60 -4.54 -9.12
CA LEU A 170 5.94 -3.92 -7.97
C LEU A 170 6.52 -4.42 -6.65
N THR A 171 6.74 -5.73 -6.52
CA THR A 171 7.33 -6.34 -5.34
C THR A 171 8.73 -5.80 -5.07
N LEU A 172 9.57 -5.70 -6.09
CA LEU A 172 10.91 -5.12 -5.99
C LEU A 172 10.85 -3.64 -5.60
N ASN A 173 9.95 -2.88 -6.20
CA ASN A 173 9.74 -1.46 -5.89
C ASN A 173 9.31 -1.24 -4.43
N TYR A 174 8.34 -2.00 -3.93
CA TYR A 174 7.93 -1.93 -2.52
C TYR A 174 9.02 -2.36 -1.56
N SER A 175 9.77 -3.41 -1.89
CA SER A 175 10.88 -3.87 -1.06
C SER A 175 11.99 -2.82 -0.98
N PHE A 176 12.32 -2.18 -2.10
CA PHE A 176 13.28 -1.08 -2.15
C PHE A 176 12.79 0.13 -1.35
N HIS A 177 11.51 0.50 -1.51
CA HIS A 177 10.93 1.63 -0.78
C HIS A 177 10.89 1.36 0.74
N ALA A 178 10.50 0.16 1.17
CA ALA A 178 10.53 -0.23 2.57
C ALA A 178 11.96 -0.14 3.12
N LEU A 179 12.94 -0.73 2.42
CA LEU A 179 14.32 -0.70 2.86
C LEU A 179 14.87 0.73 2.97
N SER A 180 14.63 1.58 1.96
CA SER A 180 15.07 2.98 1.99
C SER A 180 14.42 3.77 3.13
N THR A 181 13.14 3.52 3.41
CA THR A 181 12.40 4.18 4.49
C THR A 181 12.96 3.82 5.86
N PHE A 182 13.37 2.56 6.07
CA PHE A 182 13.93 2.12 7.35
C PHE A 182 15.39 2.53 7.52
N LEU A 183 16.23 2.43 6.48
CA LEU A 183 17.66 2.77 6.57
C LEU A 183 17.92 4.26 6.71
N ASN A 184 17.16 5.12 6.02
CA ASN A 184 17.36 6.58 6.09
C ASN A 184 17.01 7.18 7.45
N GLN A 185 16.39 6.44 8.35
CA GLN A 185 16.11 6.92 9.70
C GLN A 185 17.23 6.61 10.69
N GLU A 186 17.98 5.51 10.51
CA GLU A 186 19.14 5.24 11.35
C GLU A 186 20.24 6.31 11.20
N ALA A 187 20.30 6.98 10.03
CA ALA A 187 21.26 8.06 9.79
C ALA A 187 20.93 9.40 10.46
N LYS A 188 19.76 9.51 11.12
CA LYS A 188 19.30 10.76 11.79
C LYS A 188 19.34 10.70 13.32
N PHE A 189 19.79 9.61 13.89
CA PHE A 189 20.07 9.42 15.32
C PHE A 189 21.57 9.32 15.55
#